data_e03a73403709abf3023c442e990aa350
#
_entry.id   e03a73403709abf3023c442e990aa350
#
_cell.length_a   1.000
_cell.length_b   1.000
_cell.length_c   1.000
_cell.angle_alpha   90.00
_cell.angle_beta   90.00
_cell.angle_gamma   90.00
#
_symmetry.space_group_name_H-M   'P 1'
#
loop_
_entity.id
_entity.type
_entity.pdbx_description
1 polymer ?
#
loop_
_entity_poly.entity_id
_entity_poly.type
_entity_poly.pdbx_seq_one_letter_code
_entity_poly.pdbx_strand_id
1 'polypeptide(L)'
;MSCDYGTQNATVFLLWRKTVTGIWICIREWYYSGRDENVQKTDIEYAGELKQFLGTIKPKAVIVDPSAASFIAQLKKEGFHVKKANNDVLDGIRFVGTLLNQKKILIYKDCENLIREFSSYVWDIKAVERGEDKPVKKEDHAMDALRYFCMTVIKLHKAISILK
;
A
#
# COMPACT_ATOMS: atom_id res chain seq x y z
N MET A 1 -1.27 8.69 1.90
CA MET A 1 -1.49 7.32 2.38
C MET A 1 -1.70 6.38 1.21
N SER A 2 -1.56 5.07 1.40
CA SER A 2 -1.85 4.06 0.38
C SER A 2 -2.85 3.02 0.90
N CYS A 3 -3.55 2.40 -0.02
CA CYS A 3 -4.58 1.43 0.26
C CYS A 3 -4.49 0.28 -0.76
N ASP A 4 -4.45 -0.94 -0.26
CA ASP A 4 -4.85 -2.12 -1.01
C ASP A 4 -6.28 -2.46 -0.63
N TYR A 5 -7.17 -2.62 -1.62
CA TYR A 5 -8.60 -2.81 -1.40
C TYR A 5 -9.05 -4.18 -1.89
N GLY A 6 -9.61 -4.95 -0.97
CA GLY A 6 -10.22 -6.24 -1.26
C GLY A 6 -11.60 -6.38 -0.60
N THR A 7 -12.55 -6.99 -1.30
CA THR A 7 -13.89 -7.25 -0.73
C THR A 7 -13.93 -8.55 0.09
N GLN A 8 -13.29 -9.60 -0.39
CA GLN A 8 -13.12 -10.88 0.31
C GLN A 8 -11.73 -11.00 0.94
N ASN A 9 -10.72 -10.54 0.20
CA ASN A 9 -9.35 -10.45 0.68
C ASN A 9 -9.20 -9.27 1.64
N ALA A 10 -8.03 -9.15 2.25
CA ALA A 10 -7.81 -8.05 3.16
C ALA A 10 -7.83 -6.69 2.47
N THR A 11 -8.38 -5.71 3.16
CA THR A 11 -8.21 -4.28 2.86
C THR A 11 -7.21 -3.70 3.84
N VAL A 12 -6.24 -2.96 3.32
CA VAL A 12 -5.16 -2.40 4.13
C VAL A 12 -5.02 -0.91 3.89
N PHE A 13 -4.92 -0.13 4.96
CA PHE A 13 -4.58 1.29 4.92
C PHE A 13 -3.21 1.51 5.56
N LEU A 14 -2.29 2.15 4.85
CA LEU A 14 -0.98 2.55 5.37
C LEU A 14 -0.84 4.07 5.38
N LEU A 15 -0.55 4.64 6.56
CA LEU A 15 -0.35 6.07 6.73
C LEU A 15 1.15 6.39 6.74
N TRP A 16 1.54 7.33 5.88
CA TRP A 16 2.93 7.70 5.65
C TRP A 16 3.23 9.12 6.08
N ARG A 17 4.37 9.32 6.72
CA ARG A 17 4.95 10.63 6.99
C ARG A 17 6.33 10.75 6.40
N LYS A 18 6.67 11.94 5.92
CA LYS A 18 8.03 12.28 5.50
C LYS A 18 8.71 13.10 6.58
N THR A 19 9.92 12.69 6.95
CA THR A 19 10.77 13.45 7.89
C THR A 19 11.36 14.69 7.21
N VAL A 20 11.90 15.60 7.99
CA VAL A 20 12.65 16.75 7.49
C VAL A 20 13.92 16.33 6.71
N THR A 21 14.49 15.18 7.04
CA THR A 21 15.66 14.59 6.35
C THR A 21 15.28 13.84 5.07
N GLY A 22 13.98 13.79 4.72
CA GLY A 22 13.49 13.17 3.48
C GLY A 22 13.19 11.69 3.56
N ILE A 23 13.33 11.04 4.73
CA ILE A 23 12.97 9.64 4.97
C ILE A 23 11.44 9.51 5.08
N TRP A 24 10.85 8.50 4.47
CA TRP A 24 9.45 8.20 4.63
C TRP A 24 9.24 7.12 5.69
N ILE A 25 8.28 7.32 6.57
CA ILE A 25 7.94 6.38 7.64
C ILE A 25 6.48 5.97 7.50
N CYS A 26 6.22 4.66 7.41
CA CYS A 26 4.89 4.10 7.65
C CYS A 26 4.63 4.17 9.14
N ILE A 27 3.75 5.06 9.58
CA ILE A 27 3.55 5.38 11.00
C ILE A 27 2.34 4.67 11.61
N ARG A 28 1.43 4.15 10.78
CA ARG A 28 0.20 3.49 11.23
C ARG A 28 -0.35 2.62 10.11
N GLU A 29 -0.90 1.47 10.50
CA GLU A 29 -1.65 0.58 9.61
C GLU A 29 -3.06 0.34 10.15
N TRP A 30 -3.97 0.01 9.25
CA TRP A 30 -5.27 -0.60 9.51
C TRP A 30 -5.40 -1.79 8.56
N TYR A 31 -5.83 -2.91 9.10
CA TYR A 31 -5.92 -4.18 8.39
C TYR A 31 -7.25 -4.85 8.69
N TYR A 32 -7.98 -5.27 7.67
CA TYR A 32 -9.24 -6.00 7.82
C TYR A 32 -9.37 -7.04 6.72
N SER A 33 -9.58 -8.30 7.12
CA SER A 33 -9.83 -9.41 6.19
C SER A 33 -11.29 -9.85 6.31
N GLY A 34 -12.09 -9.59 5.27
CA GLY A 34 -13.49 -10.01 5.24
C GLY A 34 -13.65 -11.53 5.30
N ARG A 35 -12.64 -12.27 4.84
CA ARG A 35 -12.61 -13.73 4.91
C ARG A 35 -12.42 -14.23 6.35
N ASP A 36 -11.47 -13.65 7.08
CA ASP A 36 -11.14 -14.10 8.44
C ASP A 36 -12.24 -13.69 9.43
N GLU A 37 -12.85 -12.53 9.21
CA GLU A 37 -13.97 -12.03 10.01
C GLU A 37 -15.34 -12.60 9.61
N ASN A 38 -15.41 -13.34 8.48
CA ASN A 38 -16.66 -13.83 7.87
C ASN A 38 -17.71 -12.73 7.61
N VAL A 39 -17.26 -11.49 7.41
CA VAL A 39 -18.10 -10.33 7.15
C VAL A 39 -17.46 -9.48 6.03
N GLN A 40 -18.22 -9.27 4.98
CA GLN A 40 -17.82 -8.34 3.91
C GLN A 40 -18.33 -6.93 4.22
N LYS A 41 -17.46 -5.95 4.13
CA LYS A 41 -17.82 -4.53 4.23
C LYS A 41 -18.13 -3.96 2.85
N THR A 42 -19.04 -3.01 2.80
CA THR A 42 -19.33 -2.19 1.62
C THR A 42 -18.30 -1.08 1.43
N ASP A 43 -18.26 -0.47 0.24
CA ASP A 43 -17.41 0.69 -0.04
C ASP A 43 -17.65 1.84 0.94
N ILE A 44 -18.92 2.04 1.37
CA ILE A 44 -19.30 3.07 2.33
C ILE A 44 -18.72 2.78 3.72
N GLU A 45 -18.80 1.53 4.17
CA GLU A 45 -18.24 1.10 5.45
C GLU A 45 -16.71 1.23 5.46
N TYR A 46 -16.03 0.80 4.39
CA TYR A 46 -14.59 1.00 4.26
C TYR A 46 -14.19 2.48 4.23
N ALA A 47 -14.98 3.34 3.57
CA ALA A 47 -14.74 4.79 3.62
C ALA A 47 -14.94 5.37 5.04
N GLY A 48 -15.88 4.83 5.80
CA GLY A 48 -16.08 5.14 7.23
C GLY A 48 -14.88 4.75 8.07
N GLU A 49 -14.39 3.50 7.91
CA GLU A 49 -13.16 3.00 8.57
C GLU A 49 -11.95 3.87 8.25
N LEU A 50 -11.81 4.29 6.97
CA LEU A 50 -10.74 5.18 6.56
C LEU A 50 -10.81 6.53 7.30
N LYS A 51 -11.99 7.10 7.46
CA LYS A 51 -12.16 8.35 8.22
C LYS A 51 -11.79 8.18 9.69
N GLN A 52 -12.21 7.08 10.32
CA GLN A 52 -11.83 6.75 11.71
C GLN A 52 -10.32 6.55 11.84
N PHE A 53 -9.71 5.80 10.93
CA PHE A 53 -8.28 5.57 10.87
C PHE A 53 -7.49 6.88 10.75
N LEU A 54 -7.96 7.83 9.96
CA LEU A 54 -7.32 9.13 9.77
C LEU A 54 -7.54 10.07 10.97
N GLY A 55 -8.72 10.01 11.61
CA GLY A 55 -9.11 10.98 12.63
C GLY A 55 -9.08 12.40 12.09
N THR A 56 -8.25 13.26 12.68
CA THR A 56 -8.09 14.67 12.24
C THR A 56 -7.06 14.84 11.12
N ILE A 57 -6.35 13.78 10.73
CA ILE A 57 -5.29 13.84 9.70
C ILE A 57 -5.92 13.97 8.32
N LYS A 58 -5.50 14.97 7.56
CA LYS A 58 -5.87 15.17 6.16
C LYS A 58 -4.73 14.71 5.26
N PRO A 59 -4.81 13.51 4.63
CA PRO A 59 -3.77 13.05 3.73
C PRO A 59 -3.76 13.88 2.45
N LYS A 60 -2.58 14.15 1.90
CA LYS A 60 -2.45 14.85 0.61
C LYS A 60 -3.11 14.09 -0.55
N ALA A 61 -3.12 12.75 -0.46
CA ALA A 61 -3.80 11.86 -1.38
C ALA A 61 -3.99 10.48 -0.75
N VAL A 62 -5.02 9.76 -1.20
CA VAL A 62 -5.22 8.32 -1.00
C VAL A 62 -4.82 7.61 -2.29
N ILE A 63 -3.81 6.74 -2.22
CA ILE A 63 -3.32 5.98 -3.37
C ILE A 63 -4.02 4.63 -3.33
N VAL A 64 -4.71 4.26 -4.40
CA VAL A 64 -5.54 3.05 -4.48
C VAL A 64 -5.28 2.34 -5.79
N ASP A 65 -5.30 1.00 -5.78
CA ASP A 65 -5.19 0.22 -7.01
C ASP A 65 -6.26 0.65 -8.05
N PRO A 66 -5.89 0.82 -9.32
CA PRO A 66 -6.83 1.21 -10.38
C PRO A 66 -8.02 0.27 -10.54
N SER A 67 -7.89 -1.02 -10.18
CA SER A 67 -8.96 -2.01 -10.26
C SER A 67 -10.10 -1.79 -9.27
N ALA A 68 -9.84 -1.09 -8.16
CA ALA A 68 -10.82 -0.77 -7.11
C ALA A 68 -11.74 0.41 -7.52
N ALA A 69 -12.37 0.33 -8.69
CA ALA A 69 -13.09 1.46 -9.29
C ALA A 69 -14.25 1.97 -8.44
N SER A 70 -15.03 1.08 -7.82
CA SER A 70 -16.17 1.43 -6.96
C SER A 70 -15.71 2.16 -5.70
N PHE A 71 -14.69 1.63 -5.02
CA PHE A 71 -14.12 2.27 -3.84
C PHE A 71 -13.47 3.62 -4.15
N ILE A 72 -12.78 3.74 -5.29
CA ILE A 72 -12.25 5.03 -5.76
C ILE A 72 -13.37 6.06 -5.95
N ALA A 73 -14.49 5.65 -6.54
CA ALA A 73 -15.64 6.52 -6.73
C ALA A 73 -16.24 6.96 -5.38
N GLN A 74 -16.39 6.02 -4.44
CA GLN A 74 -16.89 6.31 -3.09
C GLN A 74 -15.96 7.28 -2.35
N LEU A 75 -14.63 7.06 -2.36
CA LEU A 75 -13.68 7.95 -1.72
C LEU A 75 -13.72 9.38 -2.29
N LYS A 76 -13.88 9.51 -3.61
CA LYS A 76 -14.05 10.84 -4.24
C LYS A 76 -15.35 11.54 -3.81
N LYS A 77 -16.44 10.78 -3.70
CA LYS A 77 -17.71 11.29 -3.17
C LYS A 77 -17.58 11.80 -1.74
N GLU A 78 -16.74 11.16 -0.93
CA GLU A 78 -16.41 11.55 0.44
C GLU A 78 -15.39 12.71 0.53
N GLY A 79 -14.99 13.28 -0.61
CA GLY A 79 -14.10 14.44 -0.69
C GLY A 79 -12.60 14.12 -0.63
N PHE A 80 -12.21 12.84 -0.71
CA PHE A 80 -10.79 12.47 -0.75
C PHE A 80 -10.17 12.76 -2.12
N HIS A 81 -8.95 13.29 -2.10
CA HIS A 81 -8.11 13.33 -3.30
C HIS A 81 -7.51 11.94 -3.55
N VAL A 82 -8.03 11.22 -4.55
CA VAL A 82 -7.59 9.87 -4.88
C VAL A 82 -6.63 9.87 -6.06
N LYS A 83 -5.51 9.15 -5.92
CA LYS A 83 -4.56 8.85 -6.99
C LYS A 83 -4.58 7.36 -7.29
N LYS A 84 -4.63 6.99 -8.57
CA LYS A 84 -4.45 5.61 -9.00
C LYS A 84 -3.00 5.20 -8.77
N ALA A 85 -2.82 4.02 -8.19
CA ALA A 85 -1.49 3.46 -7.95
C ALA A 85 -0.79 3.10 -9.27
N ASN A 86 0.53 3.25 -9.28
CA ASN A 86 1.35 2.47 -10.20
C ASN A 86 1.52 1.10 -9.53
N ASN A 87 0.89 0.09 -10.10
CA ASN A 87 0.80 -1.26 -9.54
C ASN A 87 1.75 -2.28 -10.19
N ASP A 88 2.77 -1.82 -10.94
CA ASP A 88 3.83 -2.69 -11.45
C ASP A 88 4.47 -3.50 -10.34
N VAL A 89 4.47 -4.84 -10.51
CA VAL A 89 4.86 -5.78 -9.45
C VAL A 89 6.37 -5.89 -9.36
N LEU A 90 7.04 -6.28 -10.45
CA LEU A 90 8.47 -6.61 -10.42
C LEU A 90 9.34 -5.39 -10.16
N ASP A 91 9.10 -4.33 -10.91
CA ASP A 91 9.78 -3.04 -10.69
C ASP A 91 9.51 -2.49 -9.30
N GLY A 92 8.28 -2.69 -8.82
CA GLY A 92 7.87 -2.27 -7.48
C GLY A 92 8.62 -3.00 -6.38
N ILE A 93 8.74 -4.34 -6.46
CA ILE A 93 9.51 -5.15 -5.50
C ILE A 93 10.98 -4.70 -5.46
N ARG A 94 11.61 -4.58 -6.63
CA ARG A 94 13.00 -4.14 -6.74
C ARG A 94 13.20 -2.74 -6.16
N PHE A 95 12.27 -1.83 -6.45
CA PHE A 95 12.33 -0.46 -5.95
C PHE A 95 12.12 -0.37 -4.44
N VAL A 96 11.16 -1.10 -3.86
CA VAL A 96 10.96 -1.19 -2.41
C VAL A 96 12.21 -1.73 -1.73
N GLY A 97 12.80 -2.82 -2.23
CA GLY A 97 14.05 -3.39 -1.71
C GLY A 97 15.19 -2.36 -1.70
N THR A 98 15.34 -1.60 -2.79
CA THR A 98 16.32 -0.51 -2.88
C THR A 98 16.09 0.56 -1.81
N LEU A 99 14.84 0.98 -1.59
CA LEU A 99 14.50 2.00 -0.60
C LEU A 99 14.76 1.54 0.84
N LEU A 100 14.47 0.27 1.13
CA LEU A 100 14.76 -0.34 2.44
C LEU A 100 16.26 -0.40 2.70
N ASN A 101 17.05 -0.92 1.76
CA ASN A 101 18.51 -1.01 1.87
C ASN A 101 19.15 0.38 2.05
N GLN A 102 18.63 1.41 1.39
CA GLN A 102 19.09 2.79 1.52
C GLN A 102 18.52 3.51 2.74
N LYS A 103 17.71 2.86 3.57
CA LYS A 103 17.00 3.45 4.73
C LYS A 103 16.20 4.71 4.35
N LYS A 104 15.64 4.74 3.12
CA LYS A 104 14.78 5.81 2.62
C LYS A 104 13.32 5.65 3.03
N ILE A 105 12.95 4.43 3.38
CA ILE A 105 11.67 4.08 4.01
C ILE A 105 11.92 3.31 5.31
N LEU A 106 11.10 3.58 6.30
CA LEU A 106 11.07 2.90 7.59
C LEU A 106 9.63 2.50 7.90
N ILE A 107 9.48 1.46 8.72
CA ILE A 107 8.18 0.95 9.16
C ILE A 107 8.15 1.02 10.67
N TYR A 108 7.11 1.65 11.21
CA TYR A 108 6.92 1.72 12.65
C TYR A 108 6.52 0.33 13.19
N LYS A 109 7.01 -0.02 14.36
CA LYS A 109 6.83 -1.36 14.95
C LYS A 109 5.38 -1.81 15.10
N ASP A 110 4.45 -0.87 15.24
CA ASP A 110 3.02 -1.16 15.40
C ASP A 110 2.30 -1.46 14.06
N CYS A 111 3.02 -1.41 12.92
CA CYS A 111 2.53 -1.91 11.64
C CYS A 111 2.79 -3.43 11.54
N GLU A 112 2.12 -4.19 12.41
CA GLU A 112 2.41 -5.60 12.67
C GLU A 112 2.11 -6.50 11.46
N ASN A 113 1.00 -6.24 10.75
CA ASN A 113 0.64 -7.03 9.57
C ASN A 113 1.61 -6.78 8.42
N LEU A 114 2.00 -5.53 8.18
CA LEU A 114 3.01 -5.21 7.18
C LEU A 114 4.34 -5.91 7.50
N ILE A 115 4.78 -5.88 8.77
CA ILE A 115 6.01 -6.56 9.21
C ILE A 115 5.87 -8.07 9.06
N ARG A 116 4.73 -8.66 9.41
CA ARG A 116 4.44 -10.09 9.24
C ARG A 116 4.53 -10.49 7.76
N GLU A 117 3.92 -9.73 6.88
CA GLU A 117 3.89 -10.02 5.45
C GLU A 117 5.29 -9.96 4.81
N PHE A 118 6.21 -9.14 5.31
CA PHE A 118 7.60 -9.15 4.84
C PHE A 118 8.26 -10.53 4.99
N SER A 119 7.99 -11.26 6.06
CA SER A 119 8.59 -12.57 6.30
C SER A 119 8.01 -13.68 5.41
N SER A 120 6.80 -13.49 4.90
CA SER A 120 6.10 -14.43 4.00
C SER A 120 6.18 -14.03 2.52
N TYR A 121 6.69 -12.83 2.22
CA TYR A 121 6.77 -12.31 0.86
C TYR A 121 7.99 -12.89 0.13
N VAL A 122 7.82 -14.06 -0.46
CA VAL A 122 8.88 -14.84 -1.11
C VAL A 122 8.56 -15.07 -2.59
N TRP A 123 9.60 -15.41 -3.37
CA TRP A 123 9.42 -15.79 -4.77
C TRP A 123 8.73 -17.16 -4.90
N ASP A 124 7.85 -17.29 -5.88
CA ASP A 124 7.23 -18.57 -6.24
C ASP A 124 8.27 -19.46 -6.91
N ILE A 125 8.73 -20.50 -6.19
CA ILE A 125 9.76 -21.42 -6.64
C ILE A 125 9.37 -22.07 -7.97
N LYS A 126 8.09 -22.48 -8.14
CA LYS A 126 7.60 -23.09 -9.38
C LYS A 126 7.59 -22.11 -10.56
N ALA A 127 7.39 -20.83 -10.30
CA ALA A 127 7.49 -19.80 -11.33
C ALA A 127 8.95 -19.56 -11.72
N VAL A 128 9.85 -19.48 -10.73
CA VAL A 128 11.31 -19.35 -10.95
C VAL A 128 11.87 -20.52 -11.78
N GLU A 129 11.45 -21.77 -11.52
CA GLU A 129 11.83 -22.93 -12.32
C GLU A 129 11.41 -22.83 -13.80
N ARG A 130 10.37 -22.05 -14.10
CA ARG A 130 9.92 -21.74 -15.46
C ARG A 130 10.54 -20.46 -16.04
N GLY A 131 11.49 -19.84 -15.32
CA GLY A 131 12.11 -18.58 -15.71
C GLY A 131 11.23 -17.34 -15.49
N GLU A 132 10.21 -17.44 -14.64
CA GLU A 132 9.29 -16.35 -14.32
C GLU A 132 9.57 -15.80 -12.92
N ASP A 133 9.90 -14.52 -12.84
CA ASP A 133 10.01 -13.82 -11.55
C ASP A 133 8.61 -13.42 -11.04
N LYS A 134 8.01 -14.23 -10.17
CA LYS A 134 6.71 -13.93 -9.55
C LYS A 134 6.77 -14.15 -8.04
N PRO A 135 6.21 -13.23 -7.23
CA PRO A 135 6.02 -13.49 -5.80
C PRO A 135 4.87 -14.48 -5.59
N VAL A 136 4.93 -15.19 -4.46
CA VAL A 136 3.79 -16.00 -3.98
C VAL A 136 2.64 -15.03 -3.67
N LYS A 137 1.48 -15.26 -4.29
CA LYS A 137 0.25 -14.49 -4.05
C LYS A 137 -0.51 -15.04 -2.84
N LYS A 138 0.01 -14.76 -1.64
CA LYS A 138 -0.59 -15.16 -0.37
C LYS A 138 -0.23 -14.14 0.70
N GLU A 139 -1.27 -13.54 1.34
CA GLU A 139 -1.09 -12.57 2.42
C GLU A 139 -0.08 -11.46 2.03
N ASP A 140 -0.34 -10.80 0.90
CA ASP A 140 0.54 -9.79 0.31
C ASP A 140 -0.10 -8.38 0.24
N HIS A 141 -1.21 -8.18 0.97
CA HIS A 141 -2.03 -6.98 0.87
C HIS A 141 -1.35 -5.72 1.42
N ALA A 142 -0.69 -5.84 2.57
CA ALA A 142 0.07 -4.73 3.14
C ALA A 142 1.35 -4.46 2.31
N MET A 143 1.96 -5.49 1.74
CA MET A 143 3.09 -5.37 0.81
C MET A 143 2.67 -4.68 -0.49
N ASP A 144 1.48 -4.97 -1.01
CA ASP A 144 0.93 -4.29 -2.18
C ASP A 144 0.65 -2.81 -1.88
N ALA A 145 0.02 -2.49 -0.73
CA ALA A 145 -0.19 -1.11 -0.29
C ALA A 145 1.14 -0.34 -0.12
N LEU A 146 2.19 -0.97 0.41
CA LEU A 146 3.55 -0.41 0.50
C LEU A 146 4.11 -0.12 -0.90
N ARG A 147 4.02 -1.09 -1.80
CA ARG A 147 4.50 -0.99 -3.18
C ARG A 147 3.81 0.15 -3.93
N TYR A 148 2.48 0.28 -3.79
CA TYR A 148 1.70 1.38 -4.38
C TYR A 148 2.20 2.74 -3.93
N PHE A 149 2.48 2.90 -2.65
CA PHE A 149 3.03 4.14 -2.12
C PHE A 149 4.41 4.46 -2.72
N CYS A 150 5.32 3.51 -2.67
CA CYS A 150 6.69 3.70 -3.16
C CYS A 150 6.72 4.05 -4.64
N MET A 151 5.97 3.31 -5.46
CA MET A 151 5.94 3.50 -6.90
C MET A 151 5.24 4.80 -7.31
N THR A 152 4.17 5.20 -6.61
CA THR A 152 3.36 6.35 -7.00
C THR A 152 3.87 7.65 -6.42
N VAL A 153 4.46 7.63 -5.22
CA VAL A 153 4.91 8.86 -4.54
C VAL A 153 6.41 9.04 -4.65
N ILE A 154 7.20 8.03 -4.26
CA ILE A 154 8.65 8.20 -4.13
C ILE A 154 9.33 8.17 -5.50
N LYS A 155 8.93 7.24 -6.38
CA LYS A 155 9.53 7.09 -7.73
C LYS A 155 9.26 8.34 -8.59
N LEU A 156 8.03 8.86 -8.57
CA LEU A 156 7.68 10.09 -9.30
C LEU A 156 8.46 11.31 -8.80
N HIS A 157 8.62 11.46 -7.48
CA HIS A 157 9.40 12.58 -6.94
C HIS A 157 10.88 12.52 -7.32
N LYS A 158 11.48 11.33 -7.43
CA LYS A 158 12.86 11.19 -7.93
C LYS A 158 12.98 11.59 -9.40
N ALA A 159 12.03 11.20 -10.23
CA ALA A 159 12.02 11.57 -11.64
C ALA A 159 11.97 13.11 -11.85
N ILE A 160 11.13 13.80 -11.08
CA ILE A 160 10.97 15.27 -11.15
C ILE A 160 12.22 16.00 -10.63
N SER A 161 12.93 15.45 -9.63
CA SER A 161 14.14 16.09 -9.09
C SER A 161 15.37 15.95 -9.97
N ILE A 162 15.39 15.00 -10.92
CA ILE A 162 16.47 14.85 -11.91
C ILE A 162 16.31 15.82 -13.08
N LEU A 163 15.08 16.32 -13.30
CA LEU A 163 14.76 17.25 -14.38
C LEU A 163 14.90 18.74 -14.01
N LYS A 164 15.34 19.05 -12.78
CA LYS A 164 15.64 20.40 -12.29
C LYS A 164 17.14 20.59 -12.13
#